data_dd0df589e308fa1d1d91cd9c654a8130
#
_entry.id   dd0df589e308fa1d1d91cd9c654a8130
#
_cell.length_a   1.000
_cell.length_b   1.000
_cell.length_c   1.000
_cell.angle_alpha   90.00
_cell.angle_beta   90.00
_cell.angle_gamma   90.00
#
_symmetry.space_group_name_H-M   'P 1'
#
loop_
_entity.id
_entity.type
_entity.pdbx_description
1 polymer ?
#
loop_
_entity_poly.entity_id
_entity_poly.type
_entity_poly.pdbx_seq_one_letter_code
_entity_poly.pdbx_strand_id
1 'polypeptide(L)'
;YKDAFLEKHEVKLGFMSFFTRAVVRALKLFPDVNSMMEGDYKISYDYCDISVAVSGPKGSMVPVVRNAEVLSFSDIEKEIGRLAVRARDGKITVDDMTGGTFTISNGGVFG
;
A
#
# COMPACT_ATOMS: atom_id res chain seq x y z
N TYR A 1 25.77 -2.58 -11.99
CA TYR A 1 24.42 -3.15 -12.09
C TYR A 1 23.68 -3.16 -10.76
N LYS A 2 24.33 -3.55 -9.67
CA LYS A 2 23.70 -3.60 -8.35
C LYS A 2 23.26 -2.21 -7.88
N ASP A 3 24.10 -1.20 -8.05
CA ASP A 3 23.79 0.14 -7.59
C ASP A 3 22.66 0.78 -8.39
N ALA A 4 22.66 0.59 -9.70
CA ALA A 4 21.58 1.09 -10.57
C ALA A 4 20.25 0.39 -10.26
N PHE A 5 20.28 -0.91 -9.95
CA PHE A 5 19.09 -1.67 -9.58
C PHE A 5 18.54 -1.19 -8.23
N LEU A 6 19.41 -0.98 -7.25
CA LEU A 6 19.02 -0.47 -5.94
C LEU A 6 18.44 0.94 -6.03
N GLU A 7 19.06 1.81 -6.83
CA GLU A 7 18.54 3.16 -7.07
C GLU A 7 17.14 3.13 -7.65
N LYS A 8 16.90 2.31 -8.67
CA LYS A 8 15.56 2.15 -9.25
C LYS A 8 14.55 1.65 -8.24
N HIS A 9 14.96 0.71 -7.39
CA HIS A 9 14.08 0.16 -6.35
C HIS A 9 13.73 1.20 -5.31
N GLU A 10 14.71 1.98 -4.84
CA GLU A 10 14.49 3.05 -3.88
C GLU A 10 13.58 4.14 -4.46
N VAL A 11 13.75 4.50 -5.72
CA VAL A 11 12.89 5.47 -6.39
C VAL A 11 11.45 4.96 -6.46
N LYS A 12 11.24 3.70 -6.84
CA LYS A 12 9.91 3.10 -6.87
C LYS A 12 9.26 3.07 -5.49
N LEU A 13 10.01 2.69 -4.46
CA LEU A 13 9.52 2.69 -3.09
C LEU A 13 9.17 4.10 -2.62
N GLY A 14 9.99 5.09 -2.99
CA GLY A 14 9.72 6.49 -2.70
C GLY A 14 8.43 6.98 -3.32
N PHE A 15 8.19 6.64 -4.58
CA PHE A 15 6.93 6.98 -5.26
C PHE A 15 5.73 6.33 -4.60
N MET A 16 5.84 5.04 -4.25
CA MET A 16 4.74 4.33 -3.60
C MET A 16 4.43 4.94 -2.23
N SER A 17 5.46 5.31 -1.48
CA SER A 17 5.28 5.97 -0.18
C SER A 17 4.61 7.33 -0.34
N PHE A 18 5.01 8.11 -1.35
CA PHE A 18 4.41 9.39 -1.65
C PHE A 18 2.94 9.25 -2.03
N PHE A 19 2.62 8.31 -2.92
CA PHE A 19 1.24 8.08 -3.33
C PHE A 19 0.38 7.58 -2.16
N THR A 20 0.92 6.71 -1.32
CA THR A 20 0.22 6.23 -0.14
C THR A 20 -0.14 7.39 0.79
N ARG A 21 0.81 8.29 1.02
CA ARG A 21 0.57 9.47 1.85
C ARG A 21 -0.47 10.40 1.23
N ALA A 22 -0.39 10.61 -0.08
CA ALA A 22 -1.35 11.44 -0.81
C ALA A 22 -2.76 10.85 -0.76
N VAL A 23 -2.87 9.53 -0.93
CA VAL A 23 -4.16 8.81 -0.85
C VAL A 23 -4.76 8.94 0.55
N VAL A 24 -3.97 8.74 1.60
CA VAL A 24 -4.43 8.89 2.98
C VAL A 24 -4.99 10.29 3.21
N ARG A 25 -4.28 11.30 2.73
CA ARG A 25 -4.74 12.69 2.86
C ARG A 25 -6.05 12.92 2.11
N ALA A 26 -6.16 12.39 0.89
CA ALA A 26 -7.38 12.48 0.09
C ALA A 26 -8.56 11.78 0.77
N LEU A 27 -8.33 10.60 1.37
CA LEU A 27 -9.38 9.86 2.08
C LEU A 27 -9.85 10.60 3.32
N LYS A 28 -8.99 11.36 3.98
CA LYS A 28 -9.38 12.22 5.10
C LYS A 28 -10.22 13.40 4.64
N LEU A 29 -9.94 13.95 3.46
CA LEU A 29 -10.71 15.06 2.88
C LEU A 29 -12.04 14.59 2.29
N PHE A 30 -12.09 13.37 1.79
CA PHE A 30 -13.28 12.77 1.16
C PHE A 30 -13.60 11.42 1.81
N PRO A 31 -14.12 11.44 3.06
CA PRO A 31 -14.35 10.19 3.82
C PRO A 31 -15.29 9.21 3.12
N ASP A 32 -16.17 9.70 2.25
CA ASP A 32 -17.10 8.83 1.52
C ASP A 32 -16.40 7.84 0.59
N VAL A 33 -15.19 8.17 0.13
CA VAL A 33 -14.40 7.27 -0.69
C VAL A 33 -13.84 6.11 0.13
N ASN A 34 -13.54 6.36 1.42
CA ASN A 34 -13.05 5.34 2.35
C ASN A 34 -14.23 4.69 3.09
N SER A 35 -15.19 4.18 2.33
CA SER A 35 -16.39 3.59 2.85
C SER A 35 -16.85 2.45 1.95
N MET A 36 -17.78 1.65 2.48
CA MET A 36 -18.44 0.62 1.68
C MET A 36 -19.93 0.63 1.94
N MET A 37 -20.70 0.15 0.98
CA MET A 37 -22.13 -0.03 1.11
C MET A 37 -22.44 -1.46 1.51
N GLU A 38 -23.30 -1.62 2.51
CA GLU A 38 -23.81 -2.93 2.91
C GLU A 38 -25.33 -2.83 3.01
N GLY A 39 -26.05 -3.33 2.00
CA GLY A 39 -27.47 -3.13 1.87
C GLY A 39 -27.78 -1.64 1.73
N ASP A 40 -28.65 -1.11 2.62
CA ASP A 40 -29.01 0.30 2.65
C ASP A 40 -28.09 1.13 3.56
N TYR A 41 -27.09 0.50 4.18
CA TYR A 41 -26.18 1.15 5.12
C TYR A 41 -24.87 1.48 4.46
N LYS A 42 -24.35 2.67 4.77
CA LYS A 42 -23.01 3.10 4.41
C LYS A 42 -22.10 2.95 5.61
N ILE A 43 -21.04 2.18 5.46
CA ILE A 43 -20.03 1.99 6.49
C ILE A 43 -18.83 2.86 6.15
N SER A 44 -18.58 3.89 6.96
CA SER A 44 -17.40 4.74 6.82
C SER A 44 -16.29 4.25 7.73
N TYR A 45 -15.07 4.20 7.22
CA TYR A 45 -13.91 3.77 8.00
C TYR A 45 -13.19 4.99 8.58
N ASP A 46 -12.94 4.96 9.89
CA ASP A 46 -12.15 6.01 10.58
C ASP A 46 -10.65 5.78 10.41
N TYR A 47 -10.26 4.66 9.87
CA TYR A 47 -8.87 4.26 9.64
C TYR A 47 -8.62 4.04 8.15
N CYS A 48 -7.35 4.13 7.76
CA CYS A 48 -6.93 3.88 6.38
C CYS A 48 -5.96 2.70 6.35
N ASP A 49 -6.46 1.55 5.94
CA ASP A 49 -5.64 0.36 5.69
C ASP A 49 -5.43 0.28 4.18
N ILE A 50 -4.24 0.64 3.74
CA ILE A 50 -3.94 0.80 2.32
C ILE A 50 -3.27 -0.46 1.77
N SER A 51 -3.95 -1.14 0.86
CA SER A 51 -3.37 -2.28 0.14
C SER A 51 -2.46 -1.75 -0.96
N VAL A 52 -1.22 -2.22 -0.98
CA VAL A 52 -0.20 -1.76 -1.92
C VAL A 52 0.30 -2.95 -2.73
N ALA A 53 0.21 -2.85 -4.06
CA ALA A 53 0.68 -3.92 -4.94
C ALA A 53 2.20 -3.99 -4.94
N VAL A 54 2.73 -5.18 -4.64
CA VAL A 54 4.17 -5.45 -4.67
C VAL A 54 4.44 -6.72 -5.47
N SER A 55 5.63 -6.82 -6.06
CA SER A 55 6.03 -7.99 -6.84
C SER A 55 6.74 -9.00 -5.96
N GLY A 56 6.40 -10.28 -6.14
CA GLY A 56 7.06 -11.39 -5.46
C GLY A 56 7.43 -12.49 -6.44
N PRO A 57 8.15 -13.54 -5.99
CA PRO A 57 8.58 -14.64 -6.86
C PRO A 57 7.45 -15.39 -7.53
N LYS A 58 6.28 -15.38 -6.91
CA LYS A 58 5.09 -16.08 -7.41
C LYS A 58 4.09 -15.15 -8.08
N GLY A 59 4.45 -13.90 -8.34
CA GLY A 59 3.59 -12.91 -8.95
C GLY A 59 3.34 -11.72 -8.04
N SER A 60 2.35 -10.91 -8.40
CA SER A 60 1.98 -9.72 -7.63
C SER A 60 1.20 -10.09 -6.38
N MET A 61 1.51 -9.40 -5.29
CA MET A 61 0.82 -9.51 -4.00
C MET A 61 0.35 -8.14 -3.57
N VAL A 62 -0.68 -8.10 -2.70
CA VAL A 62 -1.29 -6.83 -2.27
C VAL A 62 -1.34 -6.77 -0.74
N PRO A 63 -0.19 -6.68 -0.06
CA PRO A 63 -0.18 -6.53 1.39
C PRO A 63 -0.73 -5.17 1.82
N VAL A 64 -1.12 -5.08 3.09
CA VAL A 64 -1.81 -3.91 3.64
C VAL A 64 -0.90 -3.13 4.57
N VAL A 65 -0.81 -1.81 4.32
CA VAL A 65 -0.21 -0.86 5.27
C VAL A 65 -1.32 -0.45 6.24
N ARG A 66 -1.24 -0.96 7.47
CA ARG A 66 -2.29 -0.75 8.48
C ARG A 66 -2.21 0.64 9.09
N ASN A 67 -3.39 1.23 9.34
CA ASN A 67 -3.52 2.51 10.04
C ASN A 67 -2.60 3.59 9.45
N ALA A 68 -2.59 3.69 8.14
CA ALA A 68 -1.71 4.61 7.43
C ALA A 68 -1.98 6.07 7.80
N GLU A 69 -3.18 6.38 8.32
CA GLU A 69 -3.57 7.76 8.72
C GLU A 69 -2.76 8.28 9.90
N VAL A 70 -2.18 7.39 10.71
CA VAL A 70 -1.36 7.80 11.86
C VAL A 70 0.14 7.67 11.59
N LEU A 71 0.52 7.20 10.41
CA LEU A 71 1.92 7.01 10.06
C LEU A 71 2.50 8.28 9.44
N SER A 72 3.74 8.60 9.80
CA SER A 72 4.51 9.63 9.11
C SER A 72 4.94 9.11 7.73
N PHE A 73 5.41 10.03 6.88
CA PHE A 73 5.97 9.62 5.59
C PHE A 73 7.10 8.59 5.75
N SER A 74 7.99 8.83 6.73
CA SER A 74 9.09 7.92 7.02
C SER A 74 8.59 6.55 7.45
N ASP A 75 7.55 6.50 8.29
CA ASP A 75 6.98 5.23 8.75
C ASP A 75 6.31 4.46 7.61
N ILE A 76 5.61 5.16 6.72
CA ILE A 76 5.01 4.55 5.53
C ILE A 76 6.11 3.96 4.64
N GLU A 77 7.18 4.70 4.44
CA GLU A 77 8.31 4.25 3.62
C GLU A 77 8.96 3.00 4.19
N LYS A 78 9.17 2.97 5.50
CA LYS A 78 9.72 1.80 6.20
C LYS A 78 8.78 0.60 6.09
N GLU A 79 7.50 0.81 6.26
CA GLU A 79 6.51 -0.27 6.19
C GLU A 79 6.40 -0.84 4.79
N ILE A 80 6.36 -0.01 3.76
CA ILE A 80 6.35 -0.46 2.37
C ILE A 80 7.63 -1.22 2.05
N GLY A 81 8.78 -0.71 2.52
CA GLY A 81 10.06 -1.40 2.35
C GLY A 81 10.07 -2.77 3.02
N ARG A 82 9.54 -2.87 4.23
CA ARG A 82 9.42 -4.14 4.96
C ARG A 82 8.55 -5.14 4.19
N LEU A 83 7.40 -4.68 3.69
CA LEU A 83 6.49 -5.53 2.92
C LEU A 83 7.11 -5.97 1.59
N ALA A 84 7.85 -5.09 0.93
CA ALA A 84 8.54 -5.42 -0.32
C ALA A 84 9.60 -6.50 -0.09
N VAL A 85 10.36 -6.42 1.00
CA VAL A 85 11.34 -7.46 1.36
C VAL A 85 10.66 -8.79 1.65
N ARG A 86 9.57 -8.77 2.41
CA ARG A 86 8.79 -9.99 2.71
C ARG A 86 8.23 -10.61 1.43
N ALA A 87 7.76 -9.78 0.50
CA ALA A 87 7.28 -10.26 -0.79
C ALA A 87 8.40 -10.93 -1.60
N ARG A 88 9.56 -10.29 -1.65
CA ARG A 88 10.73 -10.84 -2.33
C ARG A 88 11.16 -12.19 -1.74
N ASP A 89 11.08 -12.33 -0.43
CA ASP A 89 11.48 -13.54 0.28
C ASP A 89 10.36 -14.59 0.35
N GLY A 90 9.20 -14.31 -0.26
CA GLY A 90 8.07 -15.23 -0.28
C GLY A 90 7.39 -15.41 1.08
N LYS A 91 7.47 -14.42 1.96
CA LYS A 91 6.98 -14.49 3.34
C LYS A 91 5.68 -13.72 3.59
N ILE A 92 5.06 -13.18 2.55
CA ILE A 92 3.76 -12.51 2.70
C ILE A 92 2.70 -13.56 3.02
N THR A 93 1.92 -13.31 4.07
CA THR A 93 0.86 -14.21 4.52
C THR A 93 -0.51 -13.70 4.06
N VAL A 94 -1.54 -14.55 4.19
CA VAL A 94 -2.92 -14.15 3.93
C VAL A 94 -3.32 -13.02 4.88
N ASP A 95 -2.91 -13.08 6.14
CA ASP A 95 -3.20 -12.01 7.12
C ASP A 95 -2.59 -10.67 6.70
N ASP A 96 -1.42 -10.69 6.09
CA ASP A 96 -0.78 -9.46 5.57
C ASP A 96 -1.62 -8.79 4.47
N MET A 97 -2.46 -9.55 3.78
CA MET A 97 -3.24 -9.10 2.63
C MET A 97 -4.72 -8.92 2.92
N THR A 98 -5.16 -9.19 4.14
CA THR A 98 -6.58 -9.16 4.50
C THR A 98 -6.99 -7.77 4.96
N GLY A 99 -8.13 -7.31 4.46
CA GLY A 99 -8.86 -6.17 5.03
C GLY A 99 -8.67 -4.87 4.29
N GLY A 100 -7.77 -4.42 3.67
CA GLY A 100 -7.56 -3.09 3.07
C GLY A 100 -8.82 -2.28 2.79
N THR A 101 -8.84 -1.01 3.15
CA THR A 101 -9.96 -0.11 2.88
C THR A 101 -9.83 0.60 1.54
N PHE A 102 -8.64 0.66 0.99
CA PHE A 102 -8.35 1.26 -0.31
C PHE A 102 -7.12 0.60 -0.91
N THR A 103 -7.05 0.52 -2.24
CA THR A 103 -5.95 -0.19 -2.91
C THR A 103 -5.20 0.73 -3.84
N ILE A 104 -3.86 0.67 -3.78
CA ILE A 104 -2.97 1.34 -4.72
C ILE A 104 -2.29 0.26 -5.54
N SER A 105 -2.47 0.32 -6.85
CA SER A 105 -1.76 -0.57 -7.77
C SER A 105 -0.94 0.26 -8.76
N ASN A 106 0.20 -0.30 -9.18
CA ASN A 106 1.06 0.38 -10.12
C ASN A 106 0.96 -0.32 -11.49
N GLY A 107 0.01 0.15 -12.31
CA GLY A 107 -0.18 -0.35 -13.65
C GLY A 107 0.97 -0.03 -14.60
N GLY A 108 1.80 0.95 -14.25
CA GLY A 108 2.94 1.36 -15.06
C GLY A 108 4.04 0.31 -15.16
N VAL A 109 4.02 -0.70 -14.28
CA VAL A 109 4.98 -1.81 -14.33
C VAL A 109 4.77 -2.66 -15.57
N PHE A 110 3.57 -2.69 -16.09
CA PHE A 110 3.17 -3.52 -17.24
C PHE A 110 2.88 -2.69 -18.48
N GLY A 111 3.06 -1.40 -18.38
CA GLY A 111 2.79 -0.48 -19.48
C GLY A 111 4.01 0.20 -20.03
#